data_ba3c09c4322cad0fc19c4fe43c65f747
#
_entry.id   ba3c09c4322cad0fc19c4fe43c65f747
#
_cell.length_a   1.000
_cell.length_b   1.000
_cell.length_c   1.000
_cell.angle_alpha   90.00
_cell.angle_beta   90.00
_cell.angle_gamma   90.00
#
_symmetry.space_group_name_H-M   'P 1'
#
loop_
_entity.id
_entity.type
_entity.pdbx_description
1 polymer ?
#
loop_
_entity_poly.entity_id
_entity_poly.type
_entity_poly.pdbx_seq_one_letter_code
_entity_poly.pdbx_strand_id
1 'polypeptide(L)'
;MERINLQLPTSYNRCTPAQLRAIAAIMADRGLHTSRLHPYDHFEVKVAVFFRLTGIEVVEPVNPRVNVEDQYYTCRQTPWTLEEENGRWFRMLRLYRSFKAWFRRSVLGHDDTFSLYLWQINYWLTPHKNLINGKDIPGMLDWLDADSRDHLLRFPFPTVYRRRRSSWFSIGKKVEFHGPSPFMDGFIWRRYRFAQDYMQVYVDCHNALLQMQQQGNKVSADDMLKAVKNYDLAKAMFLAVLYNSRITYVDEETGCKKTDFHYQSNQHSDNSPYFRNFPESDFQLILLWWQGMMHFLQKTYPKVFKKTSVKSPKKPVNPLELYTRTTATMEKYLHITASDVDREPYTTILQQLEDITRRNEEIEKMNAKMKSRRK
;
A
#
# COMPACT_ATOMS: atom_id res chain seq x y z
N MET A 1 27.20 13.92 -26.60
CA MET A 1 26.62 13.30 -25.40
C MET A 1 25.25 13.91 -25.18
N GLU A 2 24.20 13.20 -25.48
CA GLU A 2 22.84 13.61 -25.12
C GLU A 2 22.72 13.56 -23.60
N ARG A 3 22.28 14.65 -23.00
CA ARG A 3 22.04 14.73 -21.56
C ARG A 3 20.70 14.07 -21.26
N ILE A 4 20.71 12.90 -20.62
CA ILE A 4 19.50 12.27 -20.10
C ILE A 4 19.11 13.04 -18.84
N ASN A 5 17.96 13.71 -18.87
CA ASN A 5 17.44 14.43 -17.72
C ASN A 5 16.66 13.46 -16.81
N LEU A 6 17.32 12.95 -15.77
CA LEU A 6 16.76 12.01 -14.81
C LEU A 6 16.02 12.77 -13.70
N GLN A 7 14.77 13.15 -13.93
CA GLN A 7 13.89 13.69 -12.89
C GLN A 7 13.13 12.56 -12.20
N LEU A 8 13.73 11.95 -11.20
CA LEU A 8 13.08 10.95 -10.36
C LEU A 8 12.46 11.61 -9.11
N PRO A 9 11.29 11.14 -8.65
CA PRO A 9 10.75 11.57 -7.37
C PRO A 9 11.66 11.10 -6.23
N THR A 10 11.76 11.89 -5.19
CA THR A 10 12.61 11.62 -4.01
C THR A 10 11.82 11.04 -2.85
N SER A 11 10.53 10.79 -3.02
CA SER A 11 9.62 10.23 -2.01
C SER A 11 8.29 9.80 -2.63
N TYR A 12 7.55 8.93 -1.94
CA TYR A 12 6.17 8.56 -2.34
C TYR A 12 5.25 9.77 -2.45
N ASN A 13 5.38 10.73 -1.53
CA ASN A 13 4.51 11.90 -1.48
C ASN A 13 4.81 12.93 -2.59
N ARG A 14 5.96 12.83 -3.24
CA ARG A 14 6.36 13.65 -4.41
C ARG A 14 6.03 13.00 -5.75
N CYS A 15 5.62 11.73 -5.75
CA CYS A 15 5.18 11.05 -6.95
C CYS A 15 3.86 11.64 -7.47
N THR A 16 3.74 11.74 -8.79
CA THR A 16 2.44 11.96 -9.44
C THR A 16 1.57 10.70 -9.31
N PRO A 17 0.24 10.81 -9.45
CA PRO A 17 -0.64 9.63 -9.46
C PRO A 17 -0.27 8.60 -10.55
N ALA A 18 0.26 9.05 -11.69
CA ALA A 18 0.72 8.18 -12.75
C ALA A 18 1.97 7.40 -12.35
N GLN A 19 2.94 8.06 -11.73
CA GLN A 19 4.15 7.44 -11.20
C GLN A 19 3.82 6.42 -10.11
N LEU A 20 2.95 6.77 -9.17
CA LEU A 20 2.51 5.83 -8.11
C LEU A 20 1.88 4.57 -8.70
N ARG A 21 0.99 4.70 -9.71
CA ARG A 21 0.39 3.53 -10.38
C ARG A 21 1.44 2.68 -11.10
N ALA A 22 2.41 3.30 -11.74
CA ALA A 22 3.49 2.59 -12.43
C ALA A 22 4.34 1.78 -11.43
N ILE A 23 4.71 2.38 -10.29
CA ILE A 23 5.43 1.70 -9.21
C ILE A 23 4.61 0.53 -8.67
N ALA A 24 3.33 0.77 -8.35
CA ALA A 24 2.46 -0.26 -7.81
C ALA A 24 2.22 -1.41 -8.80
N ALA A 25 2.13 -1.13 -10.10
CA ALA A 25 2.01 -2.16 -11.12
C ALA A 25 3.27 -3.06 -11.16
N ILE A 26 4.46 -2.48 -11.05
CA ILE A 26 5.71 -3.24 -10.97
C ILE A 26 5.75 -4.07 -9.69
N MET A 27 5.37 -3.49 -8.55
CA MET A 27 5.31 -4.20 -7.28
C MET A 27 4.30 -5.36 -7.33
N ALA A 28 3.12 -5.15 -7.92
CA ALA A 28 2.11 -6.18 -8.09
C ALA A 28 2.60 -7.34 -8.95
N ASP A 29 3.20 -7.03 -10.09
CA ASP A 29 3.74 -8.01 -11.04
C ASP A 29 4.85 -8.88 -10.40
N ARG A 30 5.67 -8.29 -9.57
CA ARG A 30 6.78 -8.97 -8.88
C ARG A 30 6.37 -9.65 -7.56
N GLY A 31 5.10 -9.58 -7.13
CA GLY A 31 4.61 -10.18 -5.89
C GLY A 31 5.19 -9.59 -4.60
N LEU A 32 5.58 -8.32 -4.63
CA LEU A 32 6.37 -7.66 -3.59
C LEU A 32 5.58 -7.14 -2.38
N HIS A 33 4.34 -7.55 -2.21
CA HIS A 33 3.45 -6.86 -1.26
C HIS A 33 3.70 -7.12 0.20
N THR A 34 4.22 -8.28 0.57
CA THR A 34 4.18 -8.70 1.97
C THR A 34 5.36 -9.55 2.43
N SER A 35 6.15 -10.09 1.53
CA SER A 35 7.25 -10.96 1.89
C SER A 35 8.52 -10.16 2.16
N ARG A 36 9.36 -10.67 3.06
CA ARG A 36 10.75 -10.27 3.18
C ARG A 36 11.43 -10.58 1.86
N LEU A 37 11.55 -9.58 1.01
CA LEU A 37 12.19 -9.70 -0.27
C LEU A 37 13.64 -10.16 -0.10
N HIS A 38 14.06 -11.06 -0.96
CA HIS A 38 15.47 -11.35 -1.12
C HIS A 38 16.18 -10.05 -1.58
N PRO A 39 17.38 -9.69 -1.10
CA PRO A 39 18.07 -8.46 -1.49
C PRO A 39 18.18 -8.23 -3.00
N TYR A 40 18.28 -9.30 -3.78
CA TYR A 40 18.31 -9.25 -5.26
C TYR A 40 16.98 -8.78 -5.86
N ASP A 41 15.85 -9.18 -5.30
CA ASP A 41 14.53 -8.80 -5.80
C ASP A 41 14.27 -7.31 -5.62
N HIS A 42 14.78 -6.70 -4.53
CA HIS A 42 14.71 -5.25 -4.30
C HIS A 42 15.44 -4.46 -5.37
N PHE A 43 16.63 -4.88 -5.74
CA PHE A 43 17.41 -4.20 -6.75
C PHE A 43 16.76 -4.28 -8.15
N GLU A 44 16.26 -5.45 -8.52
CA GLU A 44 15.52 -5.64 -9.78
C GLU A 44 14.27 -4.75 -9.85
N VAL A 45 13.55 -4.58 -8.73
CA VAL A 45 12.42 -3.67 -8.66
C VAL A 45 12.85 -2.23 -8.83
N LYS A 46 13.92 -1.79 -8.16
CA LYS A 46 14.47 -0.44 -8.34
C LYS A 46 14.86 -0.20 -9.79
N VAL A 47 15.50 -1.17 -10.45
CA VAL A 47 15.86 -1.09 -11.88
C VAL A 47 14.60 -0.97 -12.75
N ALA A 48 13.59 -1.80 -12.53
CA ALA A 48 12.33 -1.74 -13.28
C ALA A 48 11.60 -0.40 -13.07
N VAL A 49 11.54 0.08 -11.83
CA VAL A 49 10.97 1.39 -11.49
C VAL A 49 11.78 2.53 -12.13
N PHE A 50 13.11 2.45 -12.08
CA PHE A 50 13.98 3.42 -12.73
C PHE A 50 13.65 3.57 -14.22
N PHE A 51 13.67 2.48 -14.98
CA PHE A 51 13.32 2.50 -16.39
C PHE A 51 11.91 3.03 -16.65
N ARG A 52 10.97 2.61 -15.83
CA ARG A 52 9.57 3.03 -15.99
C ARG A 52 9.35 4.51 -15.69
N LEU A 53 9.96 5.04 -14.64
CA LEU A 53 9.79 6.45 -14.24
C LEU A 53 10.55 7.41 -15.15
N THR A 54 11.70 6.99 -15.68
CA THR A 54 12.49 7.80 -16.61
C THR A 54 11.95 7.77 -18.04
N GLY A 55 11.01 6.85 -18.34
CA GLY A 55 10.50 6.65 -19.70
C GLY A 55 11.55 6.05 -20.64
N ILE A 56 12.51 5.32 -20.10
CA ILE A 56 13.53 4.61 -20.87
C ILE A 56 13.02 3.19 -21.18
N GLU A 57 12.94 2.85 -22.44
CA GLU A 57 12.59 1.51 -22.94
C GLU A 57 13.86 0.72 -23.25
N VAL A 58 13.98 -0.48 -22.71
CA VAL A 58 15.05 -1.41 -23.04
C VAL A 58 14.72 -2.05 -24.38
N VAL A 59 15.56 -1.81 -25.37
CA VAL A 59 15.43 -2.39 -26.73
C VAL A 59 16.11 -3.76 -26.76
N GLU A 60 17.32 -3.84 -26.19
CA GLU A 60 18.07 -5.08 -26.06
C GLU A 60 18.55 -5.25 -24.63
N PRO A 61 18.32 -6.44 -24.01
CA PRO A 61 18.79 -6.72 -22.67
C PRO A 61 20.33 -6.85 -22.63
N VAL A 62 20.88 -6.81 -21.44
CA VAL A 62 22.31 -7.02 -21.20
C VAL A 62 22.75 -8.36 -21.74
N ASN A 63 23.87 -8.38 -22.49
CA ASN A 63 24.49 -9.61 -22.91
C ASN A 63 25.33 -10.22 -21.76
N PRO A 64 24.89 -11.35 -21.16
CA PRO A 64 25.58 -11.95 -20.00
C PRO A 64 26.99 -12.53 -20.35
N ARG A 65 27.35 -12.61 -21.63
CA ARG A 65 28.63 -13.13 -22.08
C ARG A 65 29.75 -12.09 -22.12
N VAL A 66 29.40 -10.81 -21.92
CA VAL A 66 30.35 -9.71 -21.88
C VAL A 66 30.82 -9.49 -20.44
N ASN A 67 32.05 -8.99 -20.24
CA ASN A 67 32.54 -8.64 -18.90
C ASN A 67 31.59 -7.67 -18.20
N VAL A 68 31.45 -7.80 -16.88
CA VAL A 68 30.48 -7.02 -16.08
C VAL A 68 30.65 -5.51 -16.27
N GLU A 69 31.88 -5.03 -16.44
CA GLU A 69 32.19 -3.61 -16.64
C GLU A 69 31.71 -3.07 -17.99
N ASP A 70 31.66 -3.95 -19.01
CA ASP A 70 31.24 -3.61 -20.37
C ASP A 70 29.77 -3.94 -20.64
N GLN A 71 29.06 -4.46 -19.65
CA GLN A 71 27.65 -4.79 -19.78
C GLN A 71 26.81 -3.52 -19.86
N TYR A 72 25.96 -3.42 -20.88
CA TYR A 72 25.01 -2.31 -21.06
C TYR A 72 23.68 -2.78 -21.61
N TYR A 73 22.66 -1.96 -21.36
CA TYR A 73 21.37 -2.07 -22.03
C TYR A 73 21.37 -1.18 -23.26
N THR A 74 20.91 -1.67 -24.40
CA THR A 74 20.55 -0.81 -25.53
C THR A 74 19.16 -0.23 -25.21
N CYS A 75 19.11 1.08 -25.05
CA CYS A 75 17.93 1.80 -24.56
C CYS A 75 17.45 2.82 -25.57
N ARG A 76 16.21 3.21 -25.42
CA ARG A 76 15.57 4.28 -26.17
C ARG A 76 14.63 5.08 -25.28
N GLN A 77 14.54 6.39 -25.50
CA GLN A 77 13.55 7.23 -24.83
C GLN A 77 12.15 6.98 -25.39
N THR A 78 11.16 6.73 -24.51
CA THR A 78 9.76 6.67 -24.95
C THR A 78 9.27 8.04 -25.42
N PRO A 79 8.52 8.12 -26.50
CA PRO A 79 8.03 9.41 -27.02
C PRO A 79 6.84 9.99 -26.26
N TRP A 80 6.47 9.45 -25.11
CA TRP A 80 5.38 9.90 -24.25
C TRP A 80 5.75 9.84 -22.78
N THR A 81 5.04 10.61 -21.95
CA THR A 81 5.19 10.61 -20.50
C THR A 81 4.20 9.63 -19.84
N LEU A 82 4.44 9.29 -18.56
CA LEU A 82 3.52 8.46 -17.76
C LEU A 82 2.15 9.13 -17.56
N GLU A 83 2.12 10.46 -17.48
CA GLU A 83 0.90 11.26 -17.37
C GLU A 83 0.06 11.15 -18.64
N GLU A 84 0.68 11.24 -19.79
CA GLU A 84 0.02 11.07 -21.08
C GLU A 84 -0.51 9.66 -21.26
N GLU A 85 0.22 8.63 -20.80
CA GLU A 85 -0.19 7.23 -20.85
C GLU A 85 -1.50 6.96 -20.09
N ASN A 86 -1.73 7.66 -19.01
CA ASN A 86 -2.97 7.58 -18.22
C ASN A 86 -4.10 8.47 -18.79
N GLY A 87 -3.85 9.22 -19.84
CA GLY A 87 -4.81 10.12 -20.47
C GLY A 87 -5.87 9.39 -21.30
N ARG A 88 -7.07 10.01 -21.38
CA ARG A 88 -8.21 9.46 -22.14
C ARG A 88 -7.91 9.22 -23.64
N TRP A 89 -7.04 10.04 -24.19
CA TRP A 89 -6.67 10.02 -25.61
C TRP A 89 -5.37 9.29 -25.90
N PHE A 90 -4.80 8.59 -24.90
CA PHE A 90 -3.49 7.97 -25.02
C PHE A 90 -3.38 7.00 -26.21
N ARG A 91 -4.42 6.20 -26.49
CA ARG A 91 -4.38 5.23 -27.60
C ARG A 91 -4.13 5.92 -28.94
N MET A 92 -4.80 7.05 -29.20
CA MET A 92 -4.60 7.83 -30.44
C MET A 92 -3.23 8.51 -30.44
N LEU A 93 -2.83 9.12 -29.34
CA LEU A 93 -1.53 9.76 -29.17
C LEU A 93 -0.39 8.75 -29.34
N ARG A 94 -0.51 7.56 -28.77
CA ARG A 94 0.44 6.46 -28.91
C ARG A 94 0.61 6.04 -30.36
N LEU A 95 -0.49 5.81 -31.07
CA LEU A 95 -0.44 5.44 -32.48
C LEU A 95 0.26 6.50 -33.32
N TYR A 96 -0.11 7.76 -33.15
CA TYR A 96 0.50 8.88 -33.86
C TYR A 96 2.01 9.01 -33.58
N ARG A 97 2.41 9.00 -32.29
CA ARG A 97 3.81 9.16 -31.91
C ARG A 97 4.66 7.93 -32.26
N SER A 98 4.08 6.72 -32.14
CA SER A 98 4.76 5.48 -32.59
C SER A 98 5.00 5.50 -34.09
N PHE A 99 4.01 5.93 -34.88
CA PHE A 99 4.17 6.08 -36.32
C PHE A 99 5.24 7.13 -36.66
N LYS A 100 5.21 8.29 -36.02
CA LYS A 100 6.21 9.34 -36.19
C LYS A 100 7.62 8.87 -35.85
N ALA A 101 7.78 8.13 -34.74
CA ALA A 101 9.05 7.57 -34.32
C ALA A 101 9.54 6.47 -35.29
N TRP A 102 8.63 5.60 -35.73
CA TRP A 102 8.92 4.60 -36.78
C TRP A 102 9.36 5.27 -38.09
N PHE A 103 8.63 6.28 -38.56
CA PHE A 103 8.97 7.02 -39.78
C PHE A 103 10.37 7.65 -39.71
N ARG A 104 10.69 8.29 -38.59
CA ARG A 104 12.02 8.88 -38.37
C ARG A 104 13.13 7.83 -38.45
N ARG A 105 12.93 6.66 -37.87
CA ARG A 105 13.92 5.56 -37.87
C ARG A 105 14.03 4.90 -39.25
N SER A 106 12.89 4.47 -39.81
CA SER A 106 12.88 3.64 -41.01
C SER A 106 13.08 4.42 -42.28
N VAL A 107 12.68 5.70 -42.31
CA VAL A 107 12.76 6.54 -43.52
C VAL A 107 13.89 7.55 -43.44
N LEU A 108 14.13 8.16 -42.27
CA LEU A 108 15.16 9.19 -42.10
C LEU A 108 16.48 8.65 -41.52
N GLY A 109 16.55 7.36 -41.19
CA GLY A 109 17.78 6.73 -40.69
C GLY A 109 18.25 7.27 -39.32
N HIS A 110 17.41 7.94 -38.56
CA HIS A 110 17.76 8.43 -37.22
C HIS A 110 17.75 7.27 -36.23
N ASP A 111 18.91 6.94 -35.68
CA ASP A 111 19.03 6.00 -34.58
C ASP A 111 18.87 6.77 -33.25
N ASP A 112 17.73 6.52 -32.57
CA ASP A 112 17.39 7.14 -31.28
C ASP A 112 17.85 6.24 -30.09
N THR A 113 18.72 5.24 -30.35
CA THR A 113 19.21 4.33 -29.30
C THR A 113 20.45 4.87 -28.62
N PHE A 114 20.59 4.54 -27.34
CA PHE A 114 21.79 4.85 -26.55
C PHE A 114 22.11 3.69 -25.60
N SER A 115 23.37 3.60 -25.21
CA SER A 115 23.84 2.57 -24.29
C SER A 115 23.78 3.08 -22.85
N LEU A 116 23.19 2.28 -21.96
CA LEU A 116 23.15 2.53 -20.53
C LEU A 116 23.90 1.40 -19.81
N TYR A 117 25.05 1.70 -19.28
CA TYR A 117 25.90 0.70 -18.65
C TYR A 117 25.34 0.25 -17.30
N LEU A 118 25.47 -1.03 -16.99
CA LEU A 118 25.00 -1.63 -15.75
C LEU A 118 25.64 -0.97 -14.51
N TRP A 119 26.94 -0.62 -14.58
CA TRP A 119 27.64 0.07 -13.51
C TRP A 119 27.07 1.46 -13.23
N GLN A 120 26.55 2.19 -14.25
CA GLN A 120 25.90 3.48 -14.06
C GLN A 120 24.60 3.32 -13.30
N ILE A 121 23.77 2.33 -13.67
CA ILE A 121 22.53 2.02 -12.97
C ILE A 121 22.83 1.65 -11.52
N ASN A 122 23.80 0.77 -11.29
CA ASN A 122 24.26 0.39 -9.95
C ASN A 122 24.68 1.61 -9.14
N TYR A 123 25.47 2.50 -9.70
CA TYR A 123 25.93 3.72 -9.04
C TYR A 123 24.77 4.63 -8.63
N TRP A 124 23.74 4.76 -9.47
CA TRP A 124 22.58 5.61 -9.16
C TRP A 124 21.61 4.98 -8.16
N LEU A 125 21.47 3.67 -8.17
CA LEU A 125 20.46 2.98 -7.38
C LEU A 125 20.96 2.43 -6.04
N THR A 126 22.27 2.37 -5.83
CA THR A 126 22.87 1.87 -4.58
C THR A 126 23.44 3.02 -3.73
N PRO A 127 23.31 2.93 -2.40
CA PRO A 127 23.98 3.88 -1.52
C PRO A 127 25.50 3.80 -1.67
N HIS A 128 26.16 4.95 -1.70
CA HIS A 128 27.62 5.01 -1.78
C HIS A 128 28.16 6.20 -0.95
N LYS A 129 29.47 6.15 -0.64
CA LYS A 129 30.11 7.24 0.10
C LYS A 129 30.63 8.30 -0.85
N ASN A 130 30.36 9.54 -0.51
CA ASN A 130 31.00 10.67 -1.19
C ASN A 130 32.50 10.67 -0.91
N LEU A 131 33.30 10.55 -1.95
CA LEU A 131 34.78 10.47 -1.86
C LEU A 131 35.41 11.73 -1.29
N ILE A 132 34.72 12.89 -1.39
CA ILE A 132 35.27 14.20 -0.97
C ILE A 132 35.05 14.45 0.52
N ASN A 133 33.87 14.11 1.05
CA ASN A 133 33.48 14.47 2.41
C ASN A 133 33.10 13.27 3.29
N GLY A 134 33.18 12.04 2.78
CA GLY A 134 32.87 10.80 3.49
C GLY A 134 31.39 10.62 3.88
N LYS A 135 30.49 11.51 3.45
CA LYS A 135 29.06 11.43 3.73
C LYS A 135 28.42 10.33 2.89
N ASP A 136 27.46 9.64 3.48
CA ASP A 136 26.65 8.67 2.75
C ASP A 136 25.72 9.40 1.77
N ILE A 137 25.77 8.99 0.51
CA ILE A 137 24.85 9.41 -0.55
C ILE A 137 23.85 8.26 -0.74
N PRO A 138 22.55 8.47 -0.46
CA PRO A 138 21.54 7.45 -0.68
C PRO A 138 21.36 7.20 -2.17
N GLY A 139 21.00 5.97 -2.54
CA GLY A 139 20.57 5.65 -3.90
C GLY A 139 19.29 6.43 -4.27
N MET A 140 19.12 6.74 -5.55
CA MET A 140 17.99 7.57 -6.03
C MET A 140 16.61 7.01 -5.68
N LEU A 141 16.50 5.69 -5.49
CA LEU A 141 15.24 5.00 -5.17
C LEU A 141 15.23 4.30 -3.81
N ASP A 142 16.14 4.65 -2.89
CA ASP A 142 16.19 4.04 -1.55
C ASP A 142 14.93 4.30 -0.71
N TRP A 143 14.16 5.32 -1.08
CA TRP A 143 12.85 5.57 -0.47
C TRP A 143 11.80 4.49 -0.78
N LEU A 144 12.04 3.61 -1.77
CA LEU A 144 11.20 2.43 -2.05
C LEU A 144 11.44 1.29 -1.06
N ASP A 145 12.57 1.28 -0.35
CA ASP A 145 12.91 0.20 0.57
C ASP A 145 11.95 0.15 1.75
N ALA A 146 11.62 -1.06 2.20
CA ALA A 146 10.69 -1.28 3.32
C ALA A 146 11.15 -0.61 4.62
N ASP A 147 12.47 -0.47 4.80
CA ASP A 147 13.08 0.18 5.97
C ASP A 147 13.25 1.69 5.77
N SER A 148 12.84 2.24 4.64
CA SER A 148 12.91 3.67 4.39
C SER A 148 11.99 4.42 5.37
N ARG A 149 12.36 5.67 5.69
CA ARG A 149 11.53 6.54 6.53
C ARG A 149 10.39 7.20 5.76
N ASP A 150 10.34 6.97 4.45
CA ASP A 150 9.33 7.56 3.58
C ASP A 150 8.15 6.61 3.42
N HIS A 151 6.97 7.12 3.72
CA HIS A 151 5.73 6.36 3.66
C HIS A 151 4.67 7.15 2.92
N LEU A 152 3.83 6.45 2.16
CA LEU A 152 2.66 7.03 1.53
C LEU A 152 1.58 7.31 2.58
N LEU A 153 1.43 8.59 2.97
CA LEU A 153 0.42 9.01 3.96
C LEU A 153 -0.86 9.56 3.33
N ARG A 154 -0.76 9.98 2.07
CA ARG A 154 -1.92 10.46 1.31
C ARG A 154 -2.68 9.30 0.70
N PHE A 155 -3.98 9.20 0.97
CA PHE A 155 -4.83 8.17 0.37
C PHE A 155 -4.85 8.32 -1.18
N PRO A 156 -4.51 7.25 -1.93
CA PRO A 156 -4.26 7.38 -3.37
C PRO A 156 -5.53 7.61 -4.20
N PHE A 157 -6.68 7.12 -3.73
CA PHE A 157 -7.94 7.16 -4.47
C PHE A 157 -9.08 7.68 -3.60
N PRO A 158 -9.15 9.00 -3.31
CA PRO A 158 -10.17 9.56 -2.41
C PRO A 158 -11.60 9.33 -2.90
N THR A 159 -11.80 9.20 -4.21
CA THR A 159 -13.11 8.89 -4.78
C THR A 159 -12.97 7.84 -5.88
N VAL A 160 -13.80 6.82 -5.82
CA VAL A 160 -13.86 5.77 -6.85
C VAL A 160 -15.30 5.54 -7.30
N TYR A 161 -15.47 5.17 -8.56
CA TYR A 161 -16.77 4.86 -9.15
C TYR A 161 -16.80 3.40 -9.52
N ARG A 162 -17.76 2.65 -8.99
CA ARG A 162 -17.87 1.21 -9.18
C ARG A 162 -19.26 0.82 -9.67
N ARG A 163 -19.33 -0.32 -10.37
CA ARG A 163 -20.58 -0.92 -10.82
C ARG A 163 -20.65 -2.35 -10.27
N ARG A 164 -21.80 -2.72 -9.69
CA ARG A 164 -22.07 -4.11 -9.36
C ARG A 164 -22.48 -4.85 -10.62
N ARG A 165 -21.74 -5.86 -10.99
CA ARG A 165 -22.16 -6.80 -12.04
C ARG A 165 -23.24 -7.69 -11.45
N SER A 166 -24.51 -7.49 -11.82
CA SER A 166 -25.63 -8.30 -11.33
C SER A 166 -25.95 -9.50 -12.25
N SER A 167 -25.69 -9.37 -13.54
CA SER A 167 -25.81 -10.45 -14.53
C SER A 167 -25.00 -10.11 -15.77
N TRP A 168 -24.84 -11.09 -16.67
CA TRP A 168 -24.17 -10.93 -17.97
C TRP A 168 -24.73 -9.75 -18.79
N PHE A 169 -26.04 -9.51 -18.70
CA PHE A 169 -26.77 -8.52 -19.52
C PHE A 169 -27.08 -7.21 -18.81
N SER A 170 -26.92 -7.10 -17.49
CA SER A 170 -27.24 -5.87 -16.77
C SER A 170 -26.01 -5.05 -16.49
N ILE A 171 -25.97 -3.84 -17.09
CA ILE A 171 -25.02 -2.80 -16.74
C ILE A 171 -25.51 -2.21 -15.41
N GLY A 172 -25.00 -2.72 -14.29
CA GLY A 172 -25.36 -2.24 -12.95
C GLY A 172 -25.16 -0.71 -12.81
N LYS A 173 -25.97 -0.10 -11.94
CA LYS A 173 -25.87 1.33 -11.62
C LYS A 173 -24.46 1.66 -11.14
N LYS A 174 -23.88 2.75 -11.66
CA LYS A 174 -22.61 3.30 -11.20
C LYS A 174 -22.83 3.93 -9.83
N VAL A 175 -22.08 3.48 -8.85
CA VAL A 175 -22.11 3.98 -7.46
C VAL A 175 -20.80 4.70 -7.18
N GLU A 176 -20.89 5.83 -6.52
CA GLU A 176 -19.77 6.62 -6.04
C GLU A 176 -19.41 6.20 -4.63
N PHE A 177 -18.11 6.05 -4.38
CA PHE A 177 -17.56 5.69 -3.09
C PHE A 177 -16.47 6.68 -2.70
N HIS A 178 -16.49 7.10 -1.43
CA HIS A 178 -15.49 7.99 -0.86
C HIS A 178 -14.60 7.21 0.11
N GLY A 179 -13.30 7.32 -0.11
CA GLY A 179 -12.27 6.73 0.73
C GLY A 179 -11.96 7.58 1.97
N PRO A 180 -10.96 7.17 2.75
CA PRO A 180 -10.51 7.88 3.94
C PRO A 180 -10.08 9.31 3.67
N SER A 181 -10.39 10.20 4.60
CA SER A 181 -9.78 11.53 4.70
C SER A 181 -8.28 11.41 5.02
N PRO A 182 -7.46 12.47 4.82
CA PRO A 182 -6.08 12.49 5.25
C PRO A 182 -5.93 12.05 6.71
N PHE A 183 -4.94 11.21 6.99
CA PHE A 183 -4.70 10.64 8.32
C PHE A 183 -5.86 9.85 8.93
N MET A 184 -6.78 9.34 8.08
CA MET A 184 -8.03 8.69 8.50
C MET A 184 -8.89 9.56 9.44
N ASP A 185 -8.84 10.87 9.26
CA ASP A 185 -9.71 11.77 10.00
C ASP A 185 -11.18 11.39 9.79
N GLY A 186 -11.98 11.45 10.87
CA GLY A 186 -13.36 10.99 10.87
C GLY A 186 -13.56 9.47 10.91
N PHE A 187 -12.48 8.67 11.01
CA PHE A 187 -12.63 7.25 11.29
C PHE A 187 -13.06 7.03 12.73
N ILE A 188 -14.18 6.36 12.91
CA ILE A 188 -14.62 5.87 14.22
C ILE A 188 -13.87 4.59 14.60
N TRP A 189 -13.79 4.30 15.90
CA TRP A 189 -13.06 3.13 16.43
C TRP A 189 -13.50 1.81 15.80
N ARG A 190 -14.81 1.59 15.67
CA ARG A 190 -15.38 0.39 15.04
C ARG A 190 -14.88 0.18 13.61
N ARG A 191 -14.86 1.24 12.81
CA ARG A 191 -14.39 1.20 11.42
C ARG A 191 -12.91 0.89 11.33
N TYR A 192 -12.09 1.51 12.18
CA TYR A 192 -10.66 1.27 12.28
C TYR A 192 -10.38 -0.20 12.62
N ARG A 193 -11.10 -0.78 13.56
CA ARG A 193 -10.97 -2.18 13.92
C ARG A 193 -11.33 -3.13 12.78
N PHE A 194 -12.49 -2.92 12.15
CA PHE A 194 -12.85 -3.74 10.99
C PHE A 194 -11.81 -3.66 9.87
N ALA A 195 -11.22 -2.49 9.64
CA ALA A 195 -10.13 -2.36 8.67
C ALA A 195 -8.91 -3.20 9.08
N GLN A 196 -8.54 -3.23 10.36
CA GLN A 196 -7.45 -4.08 10.86
C GLN A 196 -7.78 -5.56 10.74
N ASP A 197 -8.99 -5.97 11.14
CA ASP A 197 -9.41 -7.36 11.11
C ASP A 197 -9.43 -7.91 9.67
N TYR A 198 -10.03 -7.18 8.72
CA TYR A 198 -10.05 -7.60 7.32
C TYR A 198 -8.68 -7.53 6.65
N MET A 199 -7.82 -6.60 7.07
CA MET A 199 -6.42 -6.61 6.61
C MET A 199 -5.69 -7.87 7.11
N GLN A 200 -5.90 -8.29 8.35
CA GLN A 200 -5.31 -9.53 8.86
C GLN A 200 -5.82 -10.75 8.09
N VAL A 201 -7.15 -10.84 7.86
CA VAL A 201 -7.73 -11.91 7.05
C VAL A 201 -7.14 -11.92 5.63
N TYR A 202 -6.94 -10.75 5.02
CA TYR A 202 -6.27 -10.63 3.73
C TYR A 202 -4.85 -11.20 3.76
N VAL A 203 -4.05 -10.83 4.75
CA VAL A 203 -2.67 -11.31 4.92
C VAL A 203 -2.65 -12.83 5.10
N ASP A 204 -3.55 -13.38 5.90
CA ASP A 204 -3.64 -14.81 6.15
C ASP A 204 -4.03 -15.57 4.86
N CYS A 205 -5.02 -15.08 4.10
CA CYS A 205 -5.40 -15.64 2.81
C CYS A 205 -4.27 -15.56 1.77
N HIS A 206 -3.54 -14.45 1.75
CA HIS A 206 -2.40 -14.27 0.86
C HIS A 206 -1.28 -15.26 1.18
N ASN A 207 -0.92 -15.42 2.46
CA ASN A 207 0.10 -16.36 2.90
C ASN A 207 -0.31 -17.81 2.58
N ALA A 208 -1.59 -18.16 2.77
CA ALA A 208 -2.11 -19.47 2.41
C ALA A 208 -1.99 -19.74 0.90
N LEU A 209 -2.30 -18.75 0.05
CA LEU A 209 -2.12 -18.84 -1.40
C LEU A 209 -0.65 -19.06 -1.78
N LEU A 210 0.27 -18.31 -1.21
CA LEU A 210 1.70 -18.46 -1.46
C LEU A 210 2.20 -19.86 -1.07
N GLN A 211 1.76 -20.38 0.08
CA GLN A 211 2.10 -21.74 0.51
C GLN A 211 1.57 -22.80 -0.46
N MET A 212 0.32 -22.64 -0.93
CA MET A 212 -0.26 -23.56 -1.92
C MET A 212 0.49 -23.51 -3.26
N GLN A 213 0.88 -22.33 -3.72
CA GLN A 213 1.69 -22.18 -4.94
C GLN A 213 3.06 -22.86 -4.82
N GLN A 214 3.71 -22.77 -3.66
CA GLN A 214 4.98 -23.46 -3.40
C GLN A 214 4.84 -24.97 -3.37
N GLN A 215 3.68 -25.51 -2.95
CA GLN A 215 3.40 -26.93 -2.94
C GLN A 215 3.11 -27.49 -4.35
N GLY A 216 2.80 -26.64 -5.31
CA GLY A 216 2.58 -26.99 -6.71
C GLY A 216 1.52 -28.07 -6.92
N ASN A 217 1.88 -29.13 -7.63
CA ASN A 217 0.95 -30.23 -8.00
C ASN A 217 0.37 -31.04 -6.82
N LYS A 218 0.76 -30.76 -5.57
CA LYS A 218 0.22 -31.43 -4.38
C LYS A 218 -1.11 -30.82 -3.91
N VAL A 219 -1.48 -29.65 -4.42
CA VAL A 219 -2.72 -28.95 -4.06
C VAL A 219 -3.79 -29.25 -5.12
N SER A 220 -5.01 -29.56 -4.69
CA SER A 220 -6.11 -29.77 -5.62
C SER A 220 -6.53 -28.44 -6.30
N ALA A 221 -7.03 -28.52 -7.53
CA ALA A 221 -7.54 -27.35 -8.25
C ALA A 221 -8.72 -26.67 -7.50
N ASP A 222 -9.56 -27.47 -6.82
CA ASP A 222 -10.68 -26.96 -6.04
C ASP A 222 -10.23 -26.18 -4.80
N ASP A 223 -9.19 -26.65 -4.11
CA ASP A 223 -8.65 -25.96 -2.94
C ASP A 223 -7.95 -24.64 -3.35
N MET A 224 -7.22 -24.67 -4.47
CA MET A 224 -6.65 -23.46 -5.04
C MET A 224 -7.74 -22.44 -5.41
N LEU A 225 -8.82 -22.87 -6.05
CA LEU A 225 -9.94 -22.00 -6.42
C LEU A 225 -10.65 -21.42 -5.19
N LYS A 226 -10.83 -22.22 -4.11
CA LYS A 226 -11.37 -21.72 -2.83
C LYS A 226 -10.45 -20.68 -2.21
N ALA A 227 -9.13 -20.91 -2.20
CA ALA A 227 -8.16 -19.98 -1.65
C ALA A 227 -8.16 -18.65 -2.41
N VAL A 228 -8.22 -18.67 -3.74
CA VAL A 228 -8.35 -17.45 -4.57
C VAL A 228 -9.65 -16.71 -4.27
N LYS A 229 -10.77 -17.39 -4.16
CA LYS A 229 -12.06 -16.78 -3.80
C LYS A 229 -12.02 -16.13 -2.41
N ASN A 230 -11.38 -16.75 -1.43
CA ASN A 230 -11.24 -16.21 -0.09
C ASN A 230 -10.33 -14.97 -0.09
N TYR A 231 -9.23 -15.00 -0.84
CA TYR A 231 -8.34 -13.86 -1.04
C TYR A 231 -9.09 -12.68 -1.65
N ASP A 232 -9.83 -12.88 -2.75
CA ASP A 232 -10.61 -11.83 -3.41
C ASP A 232 -11.71 -11.26 -2.49
N LEU A 233 -12.34 -12.12 -1.69
CA LEU A 233 -13.35 -11.70 -0.71
C LEU A 233 -12.72 -10.86 0.39
N ALA A 234 -11.61 -11.29 0.98
CA ALA A 234 -10.90 -10.55 2.03
C ALA A 234 -10.45 -9.17 1.53
N LYS A 235 -9.88 -9.10 0.32
CA LYS A 235 -9.54 -7.85 -0.36
C LYS A 235 -10.75 -6.94 -0.52
N ALA A 236 -11.87 -7.48 -1.02
CA ALA A 236 -13.10 -6.73 -1.23
C ALA A 236 -13.72 -6.21 0.07
N MET A 237 -13.67 -7.00 1.14
CA MET A 237 -14.17 -6.61 2.47
C MET A 237 -13.32 -5.48 3.07
N PHE A 238 -12.00 -5.60 3.01
CA PHE A 238 -11.10 -4.53 3.46
C PHE A 238 -11.38 -3.21 2.73
N LEU A 239 -11.48 -3.25 1.38
CA LEU A 239 -11.83 -2.06 0.60
C LEU A 239 -13.21 -1.50 0.96
N ALA A 240 -14.20 -2.36 1.17
CA ALA A 240 -15.55 -1.94 1.53
C ALA A 240 -15.64 -1.27 2.90
N VAL A 241 -14.72 -1.57 3.82
CA VAL A 241 -14.58 -0.83 5.09
C VAL A 241 -13.91 0.54 4.86
N LEU A 242 -12.92 0.60 3.94
CA LEU A 242 -12.23 1.87 3.65
C LEU A 242 -13.09 2.86 2.86
N TYR A 243 -14.08 2.39 2.11
CA TYR A 243 -14.89 3.23 1.23
C TYR A 243 -16.33 3.29 1.69
N ASN A 244 -16.85 4.51 1.82
CA ASN A 244 -18.26 4.76 2.10
C ASN A 244 -19.02 5.02 0.81
N SER A 245 -20.18 4.38 0.65
CA SER A 245 -21.18 4.79 -0.34
C SER A 245 -22.11 5.86 0.24
N ARG A 246 -22.77 6.59 -0.63
CA ARG A 246 -23.80 7.55 -0.24
C ARG A 246 -25.02 6.81 0.29
N ILE A 247 -25.42 7.13 1.51
CA ILE A 247 -26.58 6.55 2.18
C ILE A 247 -27.52 7.65 2.67
N THR A 248 -28.80 7.30 2.81
CA THR A 248 -29.78 8.14 3.48
C THR A 248 -30.04 7.58 4.86
N TYR A 249 -29.86 8.39 5.89
CA TYR A 249 -30.07 8.03 7.29
C TYR A 249 -30.85 9.15 8.02
N VAL A 250 -31.41 8.82 9.15
CA VAL A 250 -32.01 9.81 10.04
C VAL A 250 -30.95 10.27 11.02
N ASP A 251 -30.68 11.54 11.03
CA ASP A 251 -29.77 12.16 11.98
C ASP A 251 -30.37 12.12 13.39
N GLU A 252 -29.64 11.51 14.33
CA GLU A 252 -30.14 11.29 15.70
C GLU A 252 -30.36 12.60 16.47
N GLU A 253 -29.62 13.67 16.17
CA GLU A 253 -29.72 14.95 16.85
C GLU A 253 -30.86 15.81 16.31
N THR A 254 -31.07 15.80 15.00
CA THR A 254 -32.02 16.69 14.33
C THR A 254 -33.33 16.00 13.94
N GLY A 255 -33.38 14.67 13.95
CA GLY A 255 -34.50 13.86 13.45
C GLY A 255 -34.71 13.96 11.93
N CYS A 256 -33.86 14.69 11.20
CA CYS A 256 -34.00 14.92 9.79
C CYS A 256 -33.32 13.82 8.95
N LYS A 257 -33.91 13.51 7.79
CA LYS A 257 -33.26 12.64 6.80
C LYS A 257 -32.08 13.37 6.16
N LYS A 258 -30.85 12.85 6.38
CA LYS A 258 -29.63 13.30 5.70
C LYS A 258 -29.18 12.27 4.71
N THR A 259 -28.58 12.72 3.61
CA THR A 259 -27.99 11.85 2.59
C THR A 259 -26.55 12.25 2.42
N ASP A 260 -25.64 11.39 2.92
CA ASP A 260 -24.20 11.66 2.94
C ASP A 260 -23.39 10.37 2.88
N PHE A 261 -22.06 10.50 2.81
CA PHE A 261 -21.09 9.39 2.85
C PHE A 261 -20.78 8.99 4.30
N HIS A 262 -21.81 8.60 5.03
CA HIS A 262 -21.70 8.19 6.43
C HIS A 262 -21.38 6.69 6.54
N TYR A 263 -20.51 6.31 7.49
CA TYR A 263 -20.17 4.91 7.74
C TYR A 263 -21.24 4.22 8.60
N GLN A 264 -21.78 3.12 8.10
CA GLN A 264 -22.63 2.21 8.86
C GLN A 264 -22.00 0.83 8.96
N SER A 265 -22.11 0.18 10.12
CA SER A 265 -21.40 -1.06 10.45
C SER A 265 -21.69 -2.24 9.50
N ASN A 266 -22.87 -2.30 8.90
CA ASN A 266 -23.24 -3.39 7.98
C ASN A 266 -22.94 -3.04 6.51
N GLN A 267 -22.60 -1.79 6.22
CA GLN A 267 -22.41 -1.28 4.86
C GLN A 267 -21.25 -1.97 4.13
N HIS A 268 -20.24 -2.46 4.85
CA HIS A 268 -19.12 -3.15 4.22
C HIS A 268 -19.54 -4.46 3.56
N SER A 269 -20.49 -5.21 4.12
CA SER A 269 -21.03 -6.42 3.49
C SER A 269 -21.78 -6.11 2.19
N ASP A 270 -22.58 -5.03 2.19
CA ASP A 270 -23.34 -4.59 1.01
C ASP A 270 -22.44 -3.99 -0.07
N ASN A 271 -21.35 -3.33 0.33
CA ASN A 271 -20.40 -2.67 -0.56
C ASN A 271 -19.35 -3.63 -1.13
N SER A 272 -19.01 -4.73 -0.44
CA SER A 272 -17.94 -5.64 -0.87
C SER A 272 -18.11 -6.17 -2.31
N PRO A 273 -19.32 -6.48 -2.82
CA PRO A 273 -19.48 -6.95 -4.20
C PRO A 273 -19.01 -5.95 -5.27
N TYR A 274 -18.96 -4.66 -4.96
CA TYR A 274 -18.45 -3.63 -5.86
C TYR A 274 -16.93 -3.64 -5.99
N PHE A 275 -16.21 -4.24 -5.03
CA PHE A 275 -14.75 -4.25 -4.95
C PHE A 275 -14.10 -5.58 -5.34
N ARG A 276 -14.86 -6.64 -5.65
CA ARG A 276 -14.32 -7.95 -6.05
C ARG A 276 -13.32 -7.89 -7.20
N ASN A 277 -13.58 -7.00 -8.18
CA ASN A 277 -12.72 -6.81 -9.35
C ASN A 277 -11.94 -5.49 -9.25
N PHE A 278 -11.45 -5.14 -8.05
CA PHE A 278 -10.60 -3.97 -7.90
C PHE A 278 -9.22 -4.27 -8.51
N PRO A 279 -8.66 -3.37 -9.37
CA PRO A 279 -7.36 -3.61 -9.99
C PRO A 279 -6.28 -3.88 -8.94
N GLU A 280 -5.44 -4.88 -9.20
CA GLU A 280 -4.40 -5.27 -8.25
C GLU A 280 -3.39 -4.15 -8.03
N SER A 281 -2.95 -3.47 -9.09
CA SER A 281 -2.05 -2.32 -8.99
C SER A 281 -2.61 -1.18 -8.14
N ASP A 282 -3.92 -0.88 -8.27
CA ASP A 282 -4.56 0.14 -7.46
C ASP A 282 -4.67 -0.31 -5.99
N PHE A 283 -4.94 -1.60 -5.77
CA PHE A 283 -4.98 -2.18 -4.43
C PHE A 283 -3.62 -2.13 -3.74
N GLN A 284 -2.53 -2.36 -4.48
CA GLN A 284 -1.17 -2.24 -3.96
C GLN A 284 -0.86 -0.83 -3.44
N LEU A 285 -1.33 0.21 -4.11
CA LEU A 285 -1.20 1.58 -3.60
C LEU A 285 -1.96 1.80 -2.28
N ILE A 286 -3.12 1.18 -2.15
CA ILE A 286 -3.90 1.22 -0.91
C ILE A 286 -3.16 0.47 0.21
N LEU A 287 -2.51 -0.66 -0.09
CA LEU A 287 -1.69 -1.38 0.88
C LEU A 287 -0.47 -0.56 1.32
N LEU A 288 0.24 0.07 0.40
CA LEU A 288 1.37 0.97 0.71
C LEU A 288 0.92 2.12 1.62
N TRP A 289 -0.24 2.72 1.31
CA TRP A 289 -0.83 3.73 2.17
C TRP A 289 -1.18 3.18 3.56
N TRP A 290 -1.81 2.00 3.63
CA TRP A 290 -2.17 1.38 4.90
C TRP A 290 -0.94 1.09 5.76
N GLN A 291 0.12 0.55 5.16
CA GLN A 291 1.41 0.33 5.84
C GLN A 291 1.99 1.66 6.36
N GLY A 292 1.96 2.71 5.54
CA GLY A 292 2.39 4.05 5.94
C GLY A 292 1.60 4.59 7.12
N MET A 293 0.27 4.44 7.10
CA MET A 293 -0.59 4.84 8.22
C MET A 293 -0.32 4.03 9.48
N MET A 294 -0.12 2.71 9.37
CA MET A 294 0.23 1.87 10.53
C MET A 294 1.58 2.28 11.12
N HIS A 295 2.57 2.57 10.29
CA HIS A 295 3.86 3.07 10.75
C HIS A 295 3.72 4.42 11.46
N PHE A 296 2.94 5.35 10.89
CA PHE A 296 2.63 6.64 11.51
C PHE A 296 1.98 6.46 12.89
N LEU A 297 0.99 5.57 13.00
CA LEU A 297 0.32 5.29 14.29
C LEU A 297 1.25 4.64 15.31
N GLN A 298 2.11 3.70 14.89
CA GLN A 298 3.13 3.09 15.75
C GLN A 298 4.11 4.12 16.31
N LYS A 299 4.46 5.13 15.52
CA LYS A 299 5.33 6.22 15.95
C LYS A 299 4.60 7.19 16.88
N THR A 300 3.32 7.45 16.64
CA THR A 300 2.50 8.38 17.42
C THR A 300 2.08 7.77 18.76
N TYR A 301 1.78 6.45 18.78
CA TYR A 301 1.29 5.71 19.96
C TYR A 301 2.21 4.52 20.28
N PRO A 302 3.49 4.77 20.66
CA PRO A 302 4.49 3.72 20.79
C PRO A 302 4.20 2.71 21.91
N LYS A 303 3.41 3.08 22.92
CA LYS A 303 3.04 2.18 24.02
C LYS A 303 1.92 1.22 23.64
N VAL A 304 0.98 1.67 22.82
CA VAL A 304 -0.11 0.83 22.26
C VAL A 304 0.47 -0.21 21.31
N PHE A 305 1.38 0.22 20.41
CA PHE A 305 1.98 -0.64 19.40
C PHE A 305 3.34 -1.21 19.77
N LYS A 306 3.63 -1.32 21.06
CA LYS A 306 4.90 -1.85 21.56
C LYS A 306 5.15 -3.23 20.98
N LYS A 307 6.26 -3.39 20.25
CA LYS A 307 6.75 -4.71 19.84
C LYS A 307 7.08 -5.50 21.11
N THR A 308 6.27 -6.47 21.44
CA THR A 308 6.59 -7.39 22.54
C THR A 308 7.79 -8.22 22.12
N SER A 309 8.95 -7.95 22.70
CA SER A 309 10.16 -8.77 22.60
C SER A 309 9.97 -10.08 23.37
N VAL A 310 9.01 -10.90 22.95
CA VAL A 310 8.71 -12.14 23.66
C VAL A 310 9.43 -13.29 22.98
N LYS A 311 10.41 -13.84 23.67
CA LYS A 311 11.12 -15.08 23.31
C LYS A 311 10.25 -16.35 23.38
N SER A 312 8.99 -16.25 23.73
CA SER A 312 8.07 -17.39 23.81
C SER A 312 6.88 -17.17 22.89
N PRO A 313 6.43 -18.20 22.15
CA PRO A 313 5.22 -18.10 21.33
C PRO A 313 4.03 -17.92 22.29
N LYS A 314 3.53 -16.69 22.40
CA LYS A 314 2.26 -16.45 23.06
C LYS A 314 1.16 -17.09 22.21
N LYS A 315 0.24 -17.77 22.87
CA LYS A 315 -1.00 -18.21 22.19
C LYS A 315 -1.59 -17.04 21.41
N PRO A 316 -2.03 -17.27 20.17
CA PRO A 316 -2.68 -16.20 19.41
C PRO A 316 -3.84 -15.66 20.24
N VAL A 317 -3.84 -14.35 20.47
CA VAL A 317 -4.92 -13.70 21.22
C VAL A 317 -6.14 -13.71 20.32
N ASN A 318 -7.26 -14.22 20.84
CA ASN A 318 -8.52 -14.18 20.12
C ASN A 318 -8.92 -12.71 19.86
N PRO A 319 -9.13 -12.29 18.60
CA PRO A 319 -9.51 -10.91 18.26
C PRO A 319 -10.75 -10.43 19.04
N LEU A 320 -11.72 -11.33 19.26
CA LEU A 320 -12.94 -11.01 20.03
C LEU A 320 -12.61 -10.74 21.51
N GLU A 321 -11.68 -11.50 22.11
CA GLU A 321 -11.24 -11.27 23.49
C GLU A 321 -10.52 -9.94 23.63
N LEU A 322 -9.63 -9.62 22.66
CA LEU A 322 -8.94 -8.33 22.62
C LEU A 322 -9.94 -7.17 22.54
N TYR A 323 -10.94 -7.31 21.67
CA TYR A 323 -12.01 -6.34 21.54
C TYR A 323 -12.76 -6.13 22.85
N THR A 324 -13.27 -7.21 23.43
CA THR A 324 -14.05 -7.15 24.66
C THR A 324 -13.24 -6.48 25.79
N ARG A 325 -11.96 -6.84 25.95
CA ARG A 325 -11.07 -6.22 26.93
C ARG A 325 -10.85 -4.74 26.68
N THR A 326 -10.60 -4.35 25.42
CA THR A 326 -10.37 -2.96 25.05
C THR A 326 -11.63 -2.12 25.29
N THR A 327 -12.79 -2.61 24.85
CA THR A 327 -14.09 -1.94 25.05
C THR A 327 -14.37 -1.78 26.54
N ALA A 328 -14.29 -2.85 27.34
CA ALA A 328 -14.51 -2.78 28.79
C ALA A 328 -13.53 -1.81 29.48
N THR A 329 -12.30 -1.73 29.02
CA THR A 329 -11.33 -0.75 29.52
C THR A 329 -11.78 0.67 29.19
N MET A 330 -12.21 0.93 27.97
CA MET A 330 -12.65 2.25 27.50
C MET A 330 -13.95 2.69 28.20
N GLU A 331 -14.94 1.80 28.36
CA GLU A 331 -16.16 2.04 29.12
C GLU A 331 -15.82 2.56 30.53
N LYS A 332 -14.88 1.89 31.18
CA LYS A 332 -14.45 2.29 32.55
C LYS A 332 -13.75 3.64 32.58
N TYR A 333 -12.89 3.96 31.59
CA TYR A 333 -12.09 5.18 31.61
C TYR A 333 -12.81 6.39 31.02
N LEU A 334 -13.67 6.19 30.04
CA LEU A 334 -14.43 7.27 29.38
C LEU A 334 -15.82 7.47 30.02
N HIS A 335 -16.27 6.53 30.87
CA HIS A 335 -17.61 6.53 31.44
C HIS A 335 -18.75 6.57 30.41
N ILE A 336 -18.55 5.86 29.29
CA ILE A 336 -19.51 5.74 28.18
C ILE A 336 -19.85 4.27 27.93
N THR A 337 -20.91 4.01 27.17
CA THR A 337 -21.30 2.62 26.83
C THR A 337 -20.43 2.01 25.77
N ALA A 338 -20.45 0.67 25.65
CA ALA A 338 -19.73 -0.05 24.57
C ALA A 338 -20.10 0.45 23.17
N SER A 339 -21.37 0.81 22.97
CA SER A 339 -21.85 1.36 21.70
C SER A 339 -21.24 2.72 21.40
N ASP A 340 -21.06 3.54 22.42
CA ASP A 340 -20.45 4.87 22.28
C ASP A 340 -18.94 4.76 22.05
N VAL A 341 -18.26 3.81 22.73
CA VAL A 341 -16.84 3.50 22.44
C VAL A 341 -16.63 3.20 20.96
N ASP A 342 -17.52 2.44 20.34
CA ASP A 342 -17.43 2.08 18.92
C ASP A 342 -17.61 3.29 17.97
N ARG A 343 -18.33 4.32 18.42
CA ARG A 343 -18.58 5.57 17.68
C ARG A 343 -17.50 6.64 17.89
N GLU A 344 -16.68 6.49 18.93
CA GLU A 344 -15.60 7.43 19.22
C GLU A 344 -14.57 7.48 18.09
N PRO A 345 -13.93 8.64 17.83
CA PRO A 345 -12.80 8.73 16.93
C PRO A 345 -11.71 7.75 17.36
N TYR A 346 -11.16 7.00 16.41
CA TYR A 346 -10.12 6.00 16.71
C TYR A 346 -8.89 6.62 17.38
N THR A 347 -8.56 7.88 17.07
CA THR A 347 -7.46 8.64 17.68
C THR A 347 -7.69 8.88 19.16
N THR A 348 -8.93 9.17 19.58
CA THR A 348 -9.30 9.31 21.00
C THR A 348 -9.05 8.02 21.75
N ILE A 349 -9.48 6.89 21.20
CA ILE A 349 -9.27 5.57 21.82
C ILE A 349 -7.80 5.22 21.90
N LEU A 350 -7.03 5.43 20.83
CA LEU A 350 -5.59 5.17 20.83
C LEU A 350 -4.84 6.05 21.83
N GLN A 351 -5.21 7.33 21.96
CA GLN A 351 -4.62 8.24 22.93
C GLN A 351 -4.89 7.77 24.38
N GLN A 352 -6.13 7.36 24.67
CA GLN A 352 -6.48 6.83 25.99
C GLN A 352 -5.71 5.54 26.32
N LEU A 353 -5.60 4.63 25.36
CA LEU A 353 -4.81 3.40 25.53
C LEU A 353 -3.32 3.70 25.79
N GLU A 354 -2.74 4.67 25.09
CA GLU A 354 -1.37 5.13 25.29
C GLU A 354 -1.16 5.67 26.71
N ASP A 355 -2.10 6.52 27.18
CA ASP A 355 -2.04 7.12 28.52
C ASP A 355 -2.24 6.08 29.64
N ILE A 356 -3.17 5.14 29.46
CA ILE A 356 -3.39 4.04 30.41
C ILE A 356 -2.14 3.17 30.50
N THR A 357 -1.57 2.81 29.37
CA THR A 357 -0.34 1.96 29.35
C THR A 357 0.82 2.66 30.02
N ARG A 358 1.00 3.97 29.78
CA ARG A 358 2.03 4.79 30.41
C ARG A 358 1.86 4.81 31.95
N ARG A 359 0.66 5.08 32.44
CA ARG A 359 0.36 5.09 33.88
C ARG A 359 0.62 3.73 34.53
N ASN A 360 0.24 2.64 33.90
CA ASN A 360 0.49 1.29 34.39
C ASN A 360 1.99 1.01 34.51
N GLU A 361 2.80 1.37 33.50
CA GLU A 361 4.27 1.23 33.56
C GLU A 361 4.88 2.08 34.70
N GLU A 362 4.37 3.27 34.96
CA GLU A 362 4.84 4.11 36.07
C GLU A 362 4.51 3.50 37.42
N ILE A 363 3.30 2.96 37.59
CA ILE A 363 2.89 2.25 38.82
C ILE A 363 3.76 1.01 39.03
N GLU A 364 4.01 0.22 38.02
CA GLU A 364 4.89 -0.95 38.10
C GLU A 364 6.31 -0.56 38.53
N LYS A 365 6.87 0.50 37.95
CA LYS A 365 8.19 1.02 38.33
C LYS A 365 8.24 1.50 39.79
N MET A 366 7.19 2.20 40.22
CA MET A 366 7.08 2.63 41.62
C MET A 366 7.00 1.42 42.58
N ASN A 367 6.20 0.42 42.26
CA ASN A 367 6.05 -0.80 43.04
C ASN A 367 7.36 -1.60 43.09
N ALA A 368 8.11 -1.67 41.98
CA ALA A 368 9.43 -2.31 41.96
C ALA A 368 10.44 -1.58 42.84
N LYS A 369 10.48 -0.24 42.82
CA LYS A 369 11.32 0.58 43.70
C LYS A 369 10.97 0.41 45.19
N MET A 370 9.67 0.32 45.51
CA MET A 370 9.23 0.08 46.87
C MET A 370 9.63 -1.31 47.38
N LYS A 371 9.54 -2.34 46.56
CA LYS A 371 9.97 -3.70 46.86
C LYS A 371 11.49 -3.79 47.07
N SER A 372 12.29 -3.07 46.27
CA SER A 372 13.76 -3.04 46.44
C SER A 372 14.22 -2.30 47.67
N ARG A 373 13.46 -1.34 48.18
CA ARG A 373 13.75 -0.62 49.45
C ARG A 373 13.35 -1.40 50.70
N ARG A 374 12.52 -2.44 50.58
CA ARG A 374 12.11 -3.31 51.70
C ARG A 374 12.96 -4.57 51.85
N LYS A 375 13.87 -4.82 50.94
CA LYS A 375 14.97 -5.79 51.05
C LYS A 375 16.23 -5.11 51.52
#